data_18813876fb05373777e062b500fa8112
#
_entry.id   18813876fb05373777e062b500fa8112
#
_cell.length_a   1.000
_cell.length_b   1.000
_cell.length_c   1.000
_cell.angle_alpha   90.00
_cell.angle_beta   90.00
_cell.angle_gamma   90.00
#
_symmetry.space_group_name_H-M   'P 1'
#
loop_
_entity.id
_entity.type
_entity.pdbx_description
1 polymer ?
#
loop_
_entity_poly.entity_id
_entity_poly.type
_entity_poly.pdbx_seq_one_letter_code
_entity_poly.pdbx_strand_id
1 'polypeptide(L)'
;MFGLSDLKQTRVYQEALAEGEERGLERGLERGLERGLERGLEQGLQEGERLVVENLLRVRFGELDSQIQAIISRILQLPPEEFTPLLLHCSKQELLKRFPPEKSPGN
;
A
#
# COMPACT_ATOMS: atom_id res chain seq x y z
N MET A 1 -24.21 27.21 47.20
CA MET A 1 -25.47 26.54 46.95
C MET A 1 -25.77 26.55 45.46
N PHE A 2 -26.01 25.39 44.87
CA PHE A 2 -26.26 25.30 43.46
C PHE A 2 -27.71 25.62 43.14
N GLY A 3 -27.95 26.58 42.26
CA GLY A 3 -29.26 26.90 41.77
C GLY A 3 -29.67 26.01 40.58
N LEU A 4 -30.94 26.12 40.16
CA LEU A 4 -31.45 25.39 39.02
C LEU A 4 -30.68 25.71 37.72
N SER A 5 -30.24 26.97 37.59
CA SER A 5 -29.46 27.38 36.42
C SER A 5 -28.07 26.72 36.37
N ASP A 6 -27.46 26.50 37.53
CA ASP A 6 -26.15 25.80 37.60
C ASP A 6 -26.28 24.33 37.25
N LEU A 7 -27.37 23.69 37.69
CA LEU A 7 -27.66 22.29 37.30
C LEU A 7 -27.92 22.15 35.80
N LYS A 8 -28.63 23.11 35.20
CA LYS A 8 -28.87 23.13 33.77
C LYS A 8 -27.59 23.33 32.98
N GLN A 9 -26.72 24.24 33.45
CA GLN A 9 -25.40 24.45 32.80
C GLN A 9 -24.55 23.21 32.88
N THR A 10 -24.51 22.52 34.00
CA THR A 10 -23.78 21.27 34.16
C THR A 10 -24.28 20.19 33.22
N ARG A 11 -25.61 20.07 33.09
CA ARG A 11 -26.23 19.11 32.19
C ARG A 11 -25.91 19.43 30.72
N VAL A 12 -26.03 20.70 30.32
CA VAL A 12 -25.70 21.16 28.98
C VAL A 12 -24.20 20.88 28.67
N TYR A 13 -23.32 21.13 29.64
CA TYR A 13 -21.89 20.87 29.50
C TYR A 13 -21.62 19.37 29.28
N GLN A 14 -22.26 18.51 30.08
CA GLN A 14 -22.12 17.05 29.94
C GLN A 14 -22.66 16.55 28.60
N GLU A 15 -23.80 17.07 28.15
CA GLU A 15 -24.36 16.74 26.85
C GLU A 15 -23.43 17.17 25.71
N ALA A 16 -22.85 18.37 25.81
CA ALA A 16 -21.90 18.88 24.84
C ALA A 16 -20.62 18.02 24.78
N LEU A 17 -20.13 17.58 25.95
CA LEU A 17 -18.98 16.66 26.02
C LEU A 17 -19.29 15.31 25.36
N ALA A 18 -20.44 14.73 25.66
CA ALA A 18 -20.87 13.46 25.09
C ALA A 18 -21.01 13.56 23.57
N GLU A 19 -21.61 14.63 23.07
CA GLU A 19 -21.69 14.88 21.63
C GLU A 19 -20.31 15.06 21.00
N GLY A 20 -19.41 15.77 21.66
CA GLY A 20 -18.05 15.96 21.19
C GLY A 20 -17.26 14.65 21.13
N GLU A 21 -17.42 13.79 22.12
CA GLU A 21 -16.81 12.45 22.14
C GLU A 21 -17.34 11.56 21.01
N GLU A 22 -18.66 11.57 20.80
CA GLU A 22 -19.31 10.86 19.70
C GLU A 22 -18.76 11.30 18.35
N ARG A 23 -18.71 12.61 18.11
CA ARG A 23 -18.19 13.18 16.87
C ARG A 23 -16.72 12.85 16.68
N GLY A 24 -15.94 12.87 17.76
CA GLY A 24 -14.52 12.49 17.73
C GLY A 24 -14.35 11.02 17.36
N LEU A 25 -15.18 10.15 17.91
CA LEU A 25 -15.15 8.72 17.60
C LEU A 25 -15.55 8.47 16.13
N GLU A 26 -16.61 9.10 15.65
CA GLU A 26 -17.05 9.01 14.26
C GLU A 26 -15.95 9.46 13.30
N ARG A 27 -15.33 10.60 13.55
CA ARG A 27 -14.21 11.09 12.74
C ARG A 27 -13.03 10.14 12.75
N GLY A 28 -12.72 9.55 13.91
CA GLY A 28 -11.65 8.56 14.04
C GLY A 28 -11.94 7.32 13.24
N LEU A 29 -13.18 6.83 13.26
CA LEU A 29 -13.61 5.66 12.47
C LEU A 29 -13.56 5.96 10.98
N GLU A 30 -14.06 7.11 10.55
CA GLU A 30 -13.99 7.53 9.14
C GLU A 30 -12.56 7.60 8.63
N ARG A 31 -11.66 8.22 9.38
CA ARG A 31 -10.24 8.31 9.02
C ARG A 31 -9.59 6.93 8.97
N GLY A 32 -9.93 6.05 9.91
CA GLY A 32 -9.44 4.68 9.94
C GLY A 32 -9.89 3.88 8.72
N LEU A 33 -11.16 4.03 8.34
CA LEU A 33 -11.73 3.38 7.15
C LEU A 33 -11.07 3.91 5.87
N GLU A 34 -10.91 5.22 5.75
CA GLU A 34 -10.25 5.83 4.59
C GLU A 34 -8.81 5.32 4.44
N ARG A 35 -8.04 5.32 5.52
CA ARG A 35 -6.66 4.81 5.51
C ARG A 35 -6.60 3.33 5.17
N GLY A 36 -7.53 2.54 5.71
CA GLY A 36 -7.63 1.11 5.42
C GLY A 36 -7.95 0.85 3.96
N LEU A 37 -8.88 1.62 3.38
CA LEU A 37 -9.23 1.52 1.96
C LEU A 37 -8.05 1.91 1.07
N GLU A 38 -7.36 3.01 1.38
CA GLU A 38 -6.20 3.46 0.62
C GLU A 38 -5.09 2.40 0.63
N ARG A 39 -4.77 1.84 1.80
CA ARG A 39 -3.77 0.78 1.93
C ARG A 39 -4.17 -0.47 1.18
N GLY A 40 -5.45 -0.86 1.27
CA GLY A 40 -5.97 -2.01 0.55
C GLY A 40 -5.88 -1.84 -0.95
N LEU A 41 -6.21 -0.65 -1.46
CA LEU A 41 -6.10 -0.33 -2.88
C LEU A 41 -4.64 -0.35 -3.35
N GLU A 42 -3.73 0.24 -2.58
CA GLU A 42 -2.30 0.21 -2.90
C GLU A 42 -1.77 -1.22 -2.96
N GLN A 43 -2.08 -2.05 -1.96
CA GLN A 43 -1.67 -3.44 -1.92
C GLN A 43 -2.25 -4.22 -3.09
N GLY A 44 -3.53 -4.00 -3.40
CA GLY A 44 -4.19 -4.64 -4.53
C GLY A 44 -3.56 -4.26 -5.87
N LEU A 45 -3.20 -3.00 -6.05
CA LEU A 45 -2.51 -2.52 -7.24
C LEU A 45 -1.12 -3.15 -7.37
N GLN A 46 -0.36 -3.20 -6.28
CA GLN A 46 0.97 -3.80 -6.27
C GLN A 46 0.92 -5.29 -6.57
N GLU A 47 -0.03 -6.02 -6.00
CA GLU A 47 -0.23 -7.44 -6.29
C GLU A 47 -0.65 -7.66 -7.74
N GLY A 48 -1.53 -6.81 -8.26
CA GLY A 48 -1.95 -6.84 -9.65
C GLY A 48 -0.80 -6.59 -10.62
N GLU A 49 0.03 -5.59 -10.35
CA GLU A 49 1.22 -5.30 -11.13
C GLU A 49 2.20 -6.47 -11.12
N ARG A 50 2.40 -7.08 -9.96
CA ARG A 50 3.27 -8.26 -9.84
C ARG A 50 2.79 -9.41 -10.69
N LEU A 51 1.49 -9.70 -10.66
CA LEU A 51 0.90 -10.76 -11.48
C LEU A 51 1.10 -10.51 -12.97
N VAL A 52 0.89 -9.29 -13.41
CA VAL A 52 1.09 -8.91 -14.83
C VAL A 52 2.55 -9.09 -15.23
N VAL A 53 3.48 -8.63 -14.40
CA VAL A 53 4.93 -8.77 -14.65
C VAL A 53 5.32 -10.24 -14.69
N GLU A 54 4.88 -11.04 -13.72
CA GLU A 54 5.15 -12.48 -13.69
C GLU A 54 4.62 -13.19 -14.94
N ASN A 55 3.38 -12.89 -15.33
CA ASN A 55 2.77 -13.50 -16.53
C ASN A 55 3.52 -13.11 -17.79
N LEU A 56 3.90 -11.86 -17.92
CA LEU A 56 4.65 -11.37 -19.08
C LEU A 56 6.02 -12.06 -19.18
N LEU A 57 6.70 -12.20 -18.07
CA LEU A 57 8.00 -12.90 -18.03
C LEU A 57 7.87 -14.37 -18.35
N ARG A 58 6.78 -15.04 -17.91
CA ARG A 58 6.50 -16.43 -18.26
C ARG A 58 6.25 -16.59 -19.76
N VAL A 59 5.50 -15.68 -20.36
CA VAL A 59 5.23 -15.71 -21.79
C VAL A 59 6.53 -15.53 -22.60
N ARG A 60 7.38 -14.62 -22.17
CA ARG A 60 8.62 -14.32 -22.90
C ARG A 60 9.74 -15.33 -22.68
N PHE A 61 9.90 -15.78 -21.44
CA PHE A 61 11.09 -16.58 -21.06
C PHE A 61 10.78 -17.99 -20.59
N GLY A 62 9.49 -18.36 -20.53
CA GLY A 62 9.05 -19.65 -20.03
C GLY A 62 8.93 -19.64 -18.52
N GLU A 63 9.39 -20.69 -17.85
CA GLU A 63 9.30 -20.77 -16.41
C GLU A 63 10.12 -19.68 -15.72
N LEU A 64 9.57 -19.15 -14.62
CA LEU A 64 10.27 -18.18 -13.80
C LEU A 64 11.30 -18.92 -12.93
N ASP A 65 12.57 -18.82 -13.30
CA ASP A 65 13.63 -19.37 -12.48
C ASP A 65 13.93 -18.47 -11.27
N SER A 66 14.81 -18.94 -10.39
CA SER A 66 15.17 -18.21 -9.19
C SER A 66 15.81 -16.83 -9.48
N GLN A 67 16.55 -16.74 -10.58
CA GLN A 67 17.18 -15.49 -10.99
C GLN A 67 16.16 -14.45 -11.40
N ILE A 68 15.17 -14.85 -12.18
CA ILE A 68 14.08 -13.95 -12.63
C ILE A 68 13.21 -13.55 -11.43
N GLN A 69 12.86 -14.50 -10.55
CA GLN A 69 12.07 -14.22 -9.37
C GLN A 69 12.79 -13.20 -8.45
N ALA A 70 14.10 -13.30 -8.35
CA ALA A 70 14.90 -12.40 -7.52
C ALA A 70 14.85 -10.94 -8.01
N ILE A 71 14.70 -10.71 -9.30
CA ILE A 71 14.67 -9.36 -9.85
C ILE A 71 13.28 -8.74 -9.95
N ILE A 72 12.23 -9.52 -9.82
CA ILE A 72 10.84 -9.02 -9.96
C ILE A 72 10.57 -7.86 -8.99
N SER A 73 10.96 -8.00 -7.74
CA SER A 73 10.77 -6.96 -6.74
C SER A 73 11.46 -5.64 -7.11
N ARG A 74 12.62 -5.73 -7.73
CA ARG A 74 13.37 -4.56 -8.19
C ARG A 74 12.71 -3.92 -9.40
N ILE A 75 12.23 -4.73 -10.32
CA ILE A 75 11.48 -4.23 -11.49
C ILE A 75 10.26 -3.46 -11.03
N LEU A 76 9.55 -3.98 -10.03
CA LEU A 76 8.35 -3.36 -9.50
C LEU A 76 8.61 -2.05 -8.72
N GLN A 77 9.84 -1.76 -8.35
CA GLN A 77 10.20 -0.47 -7.77
C GLN A 77 10.15 0.66 -8.79
N LEU A 78 10.28 0.35 -10.07
CA LEU A 78 10.15 1.33 -11.14
C LEU A 78 8.67 1.57 -11.46
N PRO A 79 8.33 2.77 -11.94
CA PRO A 79 6.98 3.01 -12.43
C PRO A 79 6.69 2.16 -13.67
N PRO A 80 5.41 1.82 -13.92
CA PRO A 80 5.05 0.96 -15.08
C PRO A 80 5.54 1.50 -16.42
N GLU A 81 5.59 2.80 -16.57
CA GLU A 81 6.06 3.46 -17.79
C GLU A 81 7.52 3.15 -18.08
N GLU A 82 8.32 2.93 -17.05
CA GLU A 82 9.74 2.59 -17.19
C GLU A 82 9.96 1.09 -17.34
N PHE A 83 9.28 0.26 -16.55
CA PHE A 83 9.53 -1.18 -16.61
C PHE A 83 8.87 -1.86 -17.81
N THR A 84 7.77 -1.34 -18.33
CA THR A 84 7.05 -1.97 -19.45
C THR A 84 7.92 -2.11 -20.70
N PRO A 85 8.62 -1.05 -21.17
CA PRO A 85 9.54 -1.20 -22.31
C PRO A 85 10.64 -2.22 -22.05
N LEU A 86 11.17 -2.24 -20.83
CA LEU A 86 12.23 -3.18 -20.46
C LEU A 86 11.73 -4.61 -20.53
N LEU A 87 10.53 -4.89 -20.05
CA LEU A 87 9.95 -6.22 -20.08
C LEU A 87 9.60 -6.67 -21.48
N LEU A 88 9.27 -5.75 -22.38
CA LEU A 88 8.88 -6.07 -23.76
C LEU A 88 10.10 -6.22 -24.68
N HIS A 89 11.18 -5.49 -24.45
CA HIS A 89 12.29 -5.39 -25.41
C HIS A 89 13.60 -5.99 -24.93
N CYS A 90 13.84 -6.06 -23.62
CA CYS A 90 15.09 -6.61 -23.10
C CYS A 90 15.08 -8.14 -23.11
N SER A 91 16.25 -8.74 -23.38
CA SER A 91 16.44 -10.17 -23.21
C SER A 91 16.58 -10.52 -21.72
N LYS A 92 16.49 -11.81 -21.40
CA LYS A 92 16.70 -12.29 -20.03
C LYS A 92 18.06 -11.84 -19.47
N GLN A 93 19.11 -11.95 -20.28
CA GLN A 93 20.44 -11.56 -19.88
C GLN A 93 20.57 -10.06 -19.63
N GLU A 94 19.93 -9.27 -20.48
CA GLU A 94 19.91 -7.80 -20.32
C GLU A 94 19.19 -7.40 -19.04
N LEU A 95 18.07 -8.04 -18.75
CA LEU A 95 17.33 -7.79 -17.50
C LEU A 95 18.16 -8.17 -16.27
N LEU A 96 18.84 -9.29 -16.29
CA LEU A 96 19.68 -9.74 -15.18
C LEU A 96 20.87 -8.81 -14.96
N LYS A 97 21.43 -8.22 -16.02
CA LYS A 97 22.50 -7.23 -15.93
C LYS A 97 21.99 -5.91 -15.35
N ARG A 98 20.79 -5.50 -15.76
CA ARG A 98 20.21 -4.23 -15.33
C ARG A 98 19.70 -4.28 -13.88
N PHE A 99 19.24 -5.45 -13.44
CA PHE A 99 18.77 -5.69 -12.08
C PHE A 99 19.56 -6.83 -11.45
N PRO A 100 20.83 -6.59 -11.09
CA PRO A 100 21.63 -7.65 -10.51
C PRO A 100 21.01 -8.14 -9.19
N PRO A 101 21.00 -9.45 -8.92
CA PRO A 101 20.47 -9.96 -7.67
C PRO A 101 21.26 -9.37 -6.49
N GLU A 102 20.56 -9.12 -5.39
CA GLU A 102 21.22 -8.64 -4.18
C GLU A 102 22.23 -9.69 -3.72
N LYS A 103 23.47 -9.23 -3.51
CA LYS A 103 24.48 -10.09 -2.93
C LYS A 103 24.10 -10.36 -1.47
N SER A 104 24.09 -11.62 -1.09
CA SER A 104 23.88 -11.97 0.30
C SER A 104 24.94 -11.29 1.17
N PRO A 105 24.54 -10.74 2.35
CA PRO A 105 25.54 -10.21 3.28
C PRO A 105 26.55 -11.31 3.64
N GLY A 106 27.82 -11.06 3.42
CA GLY A 106 28.88 -12.00 3.75
C GLY A 106 29.52 -12.72 2.57
N ASN A 107 29.10 -12.40 1.37
CA ASN A 107 29.77 -12.90 0.17
C ASN A 107 30.74 -11.88 -0.39
#